data_5f8e1589b5722def6e7b7999f7b157d3
#
_entry.id   5f8e1589b5722def6e7b7999f7b157d3
#
_cell.length_a   1.000
_cell.length_b   1.000
_cell.length_c   1.000
_cell.angle_alpha   90.00
_cell.angle_beta   90.00
_cell.angle_gamma   90.00
#
_symmetry.space_group_name_H-M   'P 1'
#
loop_
_entity.id
_entity.type
_entity.pdbx_description
1 polymer ?
#
loop_
_entity_poly.entity_id
_entity_poly.type
_entity_poly.pdbx_seq_one_letter_code
_entity_poly.pdbx_strand_id
1 'polypeptide(L)'
;MLGITYPIIQGGMAWIADASLASAVSNAGGLGLISSINTDTEAVRAEIRKCRTMTDKPFGVNIMLQAPNAAEIAELVVEEGVKIVTTGAGSPAKYVEMWKAAGMRVIPVVGSVALALKMQGLGVDAVVAEGAESGGHVGELHTMPLIPQVVDAVDIPVVAAGGVCDGRGVAAALMLGAEGVQVGTRFLVAEECNVHSVYKEKILNATDISTIVTGKRVGHPVRSLKTPFSKSLAKMENDPASNPEEVFAMGAGALRRAAREGDANGSYMAGECAGMVKRVEPAKAIVEDLILGAEAVIERFVAQKVK
;
A
#
# COMPACT_ATOMS: atom_id res chain seq x y z
N MET A 1 6.47 -18.58 3.67
CA MET A 1 6.01 -18.31 2.31
C MET A 1 6.88 -17.24 1.61
N LEU A 2 7.07 -16.04 2.16
CA LEU A 2 7.78 -14.92 1.52
C LEU A 2 9.28 -14.85 1.83
N GLY A 3 9.80 -15.62 2.79
CA GLY A 3 11.20 -15.59 3.20
C GLY A 3 11.63 -14.34 3.98
N ILE A 4 10.66 -13.61 4.55
CA ILE A 4 10.87 -12.42 5.38
C ILE A 4 10.91 -12.79 6.87
N THR A 5 11.54 -11.95 7.68
CA THR A 5 11.66 -12.17 9.14
C THR A 5 10.40 -11.72 9.87
N TYR A 6 9.84 -10.58 9.49
CA TYR A 6 8.69 -9.97 10.11
C TYR A 6 7.52 -9.91 9.12
N PRO A 7 6.27 -10.19 9.54
CA PRO A 7 5.11 -10.21 8.66
C PRO A 7 4.63 -8.79 8.32
N ILE A 8 5.56 -7.96 7.83
CA ILE A 8 5.33 -6.57 7.45
C ILE A 8 5.64 -6.40 5.97
N ILE A 9 4.69 -5.87 5.21
CA ILE A 9 4.85 -5.50 3.81
C ILE A 9 4.78 -3.96 3.73
N GLN A 10 5.74 -3.33 3.08
CA GLN A 10 5.61 -1.92 2.69
C GLN A 10 4.74 -1.86 1.42
N GLY A 11 3.67 -1.09 1.48
CA GLY A 11 2.72 -0.98 0.38
C GLY A 11 3.31 -0.40 -0.90
N GLY A 12 2.87 -0.89 -2.06
CA GLY A 12 3.26 -0.35 -3.36
C GLY A 12 2.64 1.03 -3.58
N MET A 13 3.42 2.09 -3.38
CA MET A 13 2.97 3.48 -3.50
C MET A 13 3.43 4.08 -4.82
N ALA A 14 2.49 4.41 -5.71
CA ALA A 14 2.76 5.01 -7.01
C ALA A 14 3.64 6.27 -6.89
N TRP A 15 4.64 6.40 -7.77
CA TRP A 15 5.61 7.49 -7.77
C TRP A 15 6.54 7.60 -6.56
N ILE A 16 6.40 6.73 -5.56
CA ILE A 16 7.04 6.85 -4.25
C ILE A 16 7.90 5.63 -3.93
N ALA A 17 7.33 4.43 -4.02
CA ALA A 17 8.00 3.18 -3.67
C ALA A 17 8.99 2.76 -4.77
N ASP A 18 10.25 3.08 -4.55
CA ASP A 18 11.40 2.81 -5.41
C ASP A 18 12.37 1.79 -4.77
N ALA A 19 13.47 1.52 -5.43
CA ALA A 19 14.50 0.59 -4.97
C ALA A 19 15.09 0.99 -3.60
N SER A 20 15.20 2.29 -3.30
CA SER A 20 15.76 2.77 -2.05
C SER A 20 14.89 2.35 -0.86
N LEU A 21 13.61 2.66 -0.92
CA LEU A 21 12.65 2.29 0.12
C LEU A 21 12.48 0.77 0.20
N ALA A 22 12.30 0.11 -0.96
CA ALA A 22 12.07 -1.34 -1.00
C ALA A 22 13.24 -2.12 -0.40
N SER A 23 14.48 -1.80 -0.77
CA SER A 23 15.66 -2.48 -0.22
C SER A 23 15.84 -2.22 1.27
N ALA A 24 15.58 -1.00 1.74
CA ALA A 24 15.70 -0.66 3.16
C ALA A 24 14.70 -1.45 4.03
N VAL A 25 13.44 -1.58 3.59
CA VAL A 25 12.43 -2.40 4.28
C VAL A 25 12.79 -3.88 4.24
N SER A 26 13.28 -4.38 3.11
CA SER A 26 13.73 -5.77 2.98
C SER A 26 14.91 -6.08 3.88
N ASN A 27 15.90 -5.19 3.94
CA ASN A 27 17.05 -5.31 4.85
C ASN A 27 16.65 -5.23 6.33
N ALA A 28 15.54 -4.55 6.64
CA ALA A 28 14.96 -4.50 7.98
C ALA A 28 14.17 -5.77 8.36
N GLY A 29 14.02 -6.73 7.44
CA GLY A 29 13.34 -8.00 7.66
C GLY A 29 11.86 -8.04 7.26
N GLY A 30 11.32 -6.97 6.70
CA GLY A 30 10.00 -6.93 6.06
C GLY A 30 10.07 -7.30 4.57
N LEU A 31 8.99 -7.05 3.84
CA LEU A 31 8.93 -7.11 2.39
C LEU A 31 8.81 -5.70 1.81
N GLY A 32 9.86 -5.22 1.15
CA GLY A 32 9.81 -4.01 0.37
C GLY A 32 9.19 -4.25 -1.01
N LEU A 33 8.42 -3.30 -1.51
CA LEU A 33 7.80 -3.35 -2.82
C LEU A 33 8.24 -2.17 -3.68
N ILE A 34 8.67 -2.45 -4.91
CA ILE A 34 8.85 -1.45 -5.96
C ILE A 34 7.50 -1.23 -6.64
N SER A 35 7.10 0.01 -6.87
CA SER A 35 5.87 0.34 -7.59
C SER A 35 6.14 0.50 -9.08
N SER A 36 5.39 -0.23 -9.92
CA SER A 36 5.41 -0.04 -11.38
C SER A 36 4.38 0.98 -11.86
N ILE A 37 3.64 1.61 -10.96
CA ILE A 37 2.49 2.44 -11.31
C ILE A 37 2.94 3.75 -11.96
N ASN A 38 2.41 4.03 -13.16
CA ASN A 38 2.71 5.22 -13.95
C ASN A 38 4.20 5.41 -14.30
N THR A 39 4.94 4.32 -14.37
CA THR A 39 6.37 4.28 -14.72
C THR A 39 6.51 3.46 -16.00
N ASP A 40 7.41 3.86 -16.90
CA ASP A 40 7.69 3.05 -18.09
C ASP A 40 8.41 1.74 -17.73
N THR A 41 8.34 0.77 -18.64
CA THR A 41 8.81 -0.60 -18.42
C THR A 41 10.31 -0.65 -18.15
N GLU A 42 11.12 0.15 -18.83
CA GLU A 42 12.58 0.18 -18.65
C GLU A 42 12.97 0.86 -17.33
N ALA A 43 12.22 1.87 -16.89
CA ALA A 43 12.45 2.46 -15.57
C ALA A 43 12.14 1.46 -14.43
N VAL A 44 11.10 0.63 -14.58
CA VAL A 44 10.83 -0.47 -13.62
C VAL A 44 11.96 -1.49 -13.63
N ARG A 45 12.47 -1.86 -14.80
CA ARG A 45 13.64 -2.74 -14.95
C ARG A 45 14.85 -2.19 -14.23
N ALA A 46 15.12 -0.91 -14.42
CA ALA A 46 16.24 -0.23 -13.73
C ALA A 46 16.09 -0.25 -12.21
N GLU A 47 14.88 0.01 -11.68
CA GLU A 47 14.63 -0.05 -10.23
C GLU A 47 14.76 -1.48 -9.67
N ILE A 48 14.30 -2.52 -10.38
CA ILE A 48 14.49 -3.92 -9.98
C ILE A 48 15.99 -4.25 -9.87
N ARG A 49 16.77 -3.91 -10.91
CA ARG A 49 18.21 -4.16 -10.95
C ARG A 49 18.95 -3.38 -9.87
N LYS A 50 18.60 -2.10 -9.68
CA LYS A 50 19.13 -1.27 -8.60
C LYS A 50 18.84 -1.87 -7.21
N CYS A 51 17.60 -2.31 -6.96
CA CYS A 51 17.23 -2.93 -5.69
C CYS A 51 18.10 -4.15 -5.37
N ARG A 52 18.41 -4.99 -6.37
CA ARG A 52 19.31 -6.15 -6.21
C ARG A 52 20.75 -5.79 -5.85
N THR A 53 21.21 -4.58 -6.19
CA THR A 53 22.53 -4.12 -5.75
C THR A 53 22.54 -3.63 -4.30
N MET A 54 21.34 -3.38 -3.72
CA MET A 54 21.16 -2.79 -2.39
C MET A 54 20.72 -3.81 -1.34
N THR A 55 20.21 -4.99 -1.77
CA THR A 55 19.75 -6.04 -0.85
C THR A 55 19.87 -7.43 -1.47
N ASP A 56 20.20 -8.43 -0.65
CA ASP A 56 20.10 -9.85 -0.93
C ASP A 56 18.80 -10.48 -0.39
N LYS A 57 17.96 -9.68 0.27
CA LYS A 57 16.70 -10.08 0.88
C LYS A 57 15.56 -10.08 -0.12
N PRO A 58 14.47 -10.83 0.15
CA PRO A 58 13.28 -10.81 -0.70
C PRO A 58 12.70 -9.40 -0.84
N PHE A 59 12.38 -9.01 -2.05
CA PHE A 59 11.56 -7.84 -2.39
C PHE A 59 10.57 -8.20 -3.49
N GLY A 60 9.56 -7.40 -3.69
CA GLY A 60 8.55 -7.62 -4.70
C GLY A 60 8.29 -6.40 -5.57
N VAL A 61 7.42 -6.59 -6.56
CA VAL A 61 6.93 -5.52 -7.46
C VAL A 61 5.42 -5.42 -7.34
N ASN A 62 4.91 -4.21 -7.16
CA ASN A 62 3.48 -3.93 -7.17
C ASN A 62 3.03 -3.47 -8.55
N ILE A 63 2.05 -4.16 -9.12
CA ILE A 63 1.53 -3.93 -10.47
C ILE A 63 0.10 -3.39 -10.41
N MET A 64 -0.13 -2.23 -11.02
CA MET A 64 -1.49 -1.71 -11.24
C MET A 64 -2.04 -2.31 -12.54
N LEU A 65 -3.01 -3.19 -12.44
CA LEU A 65 -3.50 -3.98 -13.57
C LEU A 65 -4.31 -3.16 -14.60
N GLN A 66 -4.75 -1.95 -14.24
CA GLN A 66 -5.39 -1.01 -15.16
C GLN A 66 -4.38 -0.09 -15.89
N ALA A 67 -3.09 -0.16 -15.57
CA ALA A 67 -2.08 0.62 -16.27
C ALA A 67 -1.96 0.16 -17.74
N PRO A 68 -1.75 1.10 -18.69
CA PRO A 68 -1.64 0.75 -20.12
C PRO A 68 -0.55 -0.28 -20.42
N ASN A 69 0.57 -0.23 -19.66
CA ASN A 69 1.71 -1.14 -19.81
C ASN A 69 1.68 -2.34 -18.84
N ALA A 70 0.54 -2.65 -18.24
CA ALA A 70 0.44 -3.75 -17.26
C ALA A 70 0.90 -5.11 -17.83
N ALA A 71 0.64 -5.37 -19.10
CA ALA A 71 1.07 -6.61 -19.75
C ALA A 71 2.61 -6.69 -19.88
N GLU A 72 3.24 -5.60 -20.32
CA GLU A 72 4.71 -5.52 -20.43
C GLU A 72 5.39 -5.67 -19.07
N ILE A 73 4.84 -5.05 -18.04
CA ILE A 73 5.35 -5.19 -16.66
C ILE A 73 5.15 -6.62 -16.14
N ALA A 74 4.03 -7.27 -16.48
CA ALA A 74 3.77 -8.65 -16.08
C ALA A 74 4.79 -9.65 -16.67
N GLU A 75 5.25 -9.41 -17.88
CA GLU A 75 6.31 -10.17 -18.53
C GLU A 75 7.69 -9.79 -17.97
N LEU A 76 7.96 -8.50 -17.82
CA LEU A 76 9.22 -7.97 -17.27
C LEU A 76 9.57 -8.59 -15.91
N VAL A 77 8.62 -8.70 -14.98
CA VAL A 77 8.90 -9.26 -13.65
C VAL A 77 9.31 -10.74 -13.72
N VAL A 78 8.84 -11.48 -14.72
CA VAL A 78 9.29 -12.85 -15.00
C VAL A 78 10.70 -12.85 -15.59
N GLU A 79 10.96 -12.04 -16.59
CA GLU A 79 12.28 -11.89 -17.21
C GLU A 79 13.37 -11.53 -16.19
N GLU A 80 13.05 -10.55 -15.35
CA GLU A 80 13.94 -10.13 -14.26
C GLU A 80 13.96 -11.12 -13.08
N GLY A 81 13.22 -12.22 -13.11
CA GLY A 81 13.23 -13.24 -12.06
C GLY A 81 12.78 -12.73 -10.68
N VAL A 82 11.86 -11.77 -10.65
CA VAL A 82 11.19 -11.30 -9.42
C VAL A 82 10.42 -12.47 -8.80
N LYS A 83 10.45 -12.59 -7.47
CA LYS A 83 9.84 -13.74 -6.79
C LYS A 83 8.46 -13.44 -6.20
N ILE A 84 8.13 -12.17 -6.01
CA ILE A 84 6.90 -11.75 -5.35
C ILE A 84 6.26 -10.61 -6.16
N VAL A 85 4.99 -10.76 -6.53
CA VAL A 85 4.19 -9.70 -7.13
C VAL A 85 2.98 -9.43 -6.25
N THR A 86 2.70 -8.15 -6.02
CA THR A 86 1.41 -7.69 -5.51
C THR A 86 0.66 -6.98 -6.63
N THR A 87 -0.65 -7.03 -6.62
CA THR A 87 -1.44 -6.36 -7.65
C THR A 87 -2.59 -5.56 -7.06
N GLY A 88 -2.90 -4.44 -7.70
CA GLY A 88 -4.07 -3.61 -7.37
C GLY A 88 -4.82 -3.18 -8.62
N ALA A 89 -6.02 -2.62 -8.42
CA ALA A 89 -6.85 -2.03 -9.47
C ALA A 89 -7.09 -2.98 -10.66
N GLY A 90 -7.69 -4.12 -10.41
CA GLY A 90 -8.07 -5.10 -11.44
C GLY A 90 -7.88 -6.55 -11.02
N SER A 91 -8.12 -7.47 -11.97
CA SER A 91 -7.97 -8.92 -11.74
C SER A 91 -6.67 -9.43 -12.36
N PRO A 92 -5.82 -10.15 -11.62
CA PRO A 92 -4.58 -10.74 -12.14
C PRO A 92 -4.82 -11.99 -13.01
N ALA A 93 -6.05 -12.40 -13.26
CA ALA A 93 -6.42 -13.68 -13.89
C ALA A 93 -5.62 -13.98 -15.17
N LYS A 94 -5.31 -12.96 -15.98
CA LYS A 94 -4.54 -13.11 -17.22
C LYS A 94 -3.08 -13.51 -17.01
N TYR A 95 -2.53 -13.24 -15.81
CA TYR A 95 -1.09 -13.36 -15.56
C TYR A 95 -0.74 -14.40 -14.50
N VAL A 96 -1.71 -14.84 -13.68
CA VAL A 96 -1.46 -15.75 -12.53
C VAL A 96 -0.77 -17.02 -12.99
N GLU A 97 -1.25 -17.66 -14.08
CA GLU A 97 -0.66 -18.91 -14.59
C GLU A 97 0.82 -18.72 -14.98
N MET A 98 1.15 -17.66 -15.70
CA MET A 98 2.52 -17.32 -16.10
C MET A 98 3.41 -17.08 -14.88
N TRP A 99 2.95 -16.30 -13.92
CA TRP A 99 3.71 -16.02 -12.71
C TRP A 99 3.91 -17.25 -11.84
N LYS A 100 2.88 -18.09 -11.70
CA LYS A 100 2.97 -19.37 -10.97
C LYS A 100 3.93 -20.34 -11.64
N ALA A 101 3.91 -20.45 -12.97
CA ALA A 101 4.84 -21.27 -13.73
C ALA A 101 6.30 -20.79 -13.56
N ALA A 102 6.52 -19.48 -13.38
CA ALA A 102 7.83 -18.90 -13.05
C ALA A 102 8.23 -19.04 -11.55
N GLY A 103 7.41 -19.73 -10.73
CA GLY A 103 7.64 -19.94 -9.31
C GLY A 103 7.47 -18.69 -8.45
N MET A 104 6.72 -17.70 -8.94
CA MET A 104 6.46 -16.45 -8.22
C MET A 104 5.31 -16.61 -7.22
N ARG A 105 5.33 -15.76 -6.18
CA ARG A 105 4.22 -15.58 -5.25
C ARG A 105 3.36 -14.41 -5.71
N VAL A 106 2.04 -14.63 -5.74
CA VAL A 106 1.06 -13.65 -6.25
C VAL A 106 0.13 -13.23 -5.12
N ILE A 107 0.10 -11.94 -4.80
CA ILE A 107 -0.61 -11.39 -3.63
C ILE A 107 -1.43 -10.17 -4.06
N PRO A 108 -2.66 -10.35 -4.56
CA PRO A 108 -3.53 -9.23 -4.93
C PRO A 108 -4.10 -8.48 -3.73
N VAL A 109 -4.32 -7.17 -3.91
CA VAL A 109 -5.05 -6.33 -2.96
C VAL A 109 -6.55 -6.45 -3.24
N VAL A 110 -7.33 -6.65 -2.20
CA VAL A 110 -8.79 -6.83 -2.25
C VAL A 110 -9.49 -5.96 -1.20
N GLY A 111 -10.66 -5.42 -1.55
CA GLY A 111 -11.47 -4.60 -0.64
C GLY A 111 -12.77 -5.28 -0.20
N SER A 112 -12.96 -6.58 -0.47
CA SER A 112 -14.18 -7.31 -0.09
C SER A 112 -13.96 -8.82 -0.07
N VAL A 113 -14.85 -9.52 0.65
CA VAL A 113 -14.90 -11.00 0.70
C VAL A 113 -15.08 -11.60 -0.70
N ALA A 114 -15.98 -11.05 -1.50
CA ALA A 114 -16.23 -11.56 -2.85
C ALA A 114 -14.98 -11.51 -3.74
N LEU A 115 -14.17 -10.44 -3.62
CA LEU A 115 -12.89 -10.33 -4.32
C LEU A 115 -11.86 -11.33 -3.77
N ALA A 116 -11.78 -11.51 -2.45
CA ALA A 116 -10.87 -12.47 -1.83
C ALA A 116 -11.13 -13.90 -2.30
N LEU A 117 -12.40 -14.35 -2.28
CA LEU A 117 -12.82 -15.66 -2.80
C LEU A 117 -12.48 -15.81 -4.28
N LYS A 118 -12.72 -14.77 -5.09
CA LYS A 118 -12.35 -14.78 -6.51
C LYS A 118 -10.85 -14.93 -6.70
N MET A 119 -10.02 -14.25 -5.91
CA MET A 119 -8.57 -14.36 -5.99
C MET A 119 -8.09 -15.74 -5.56
N GLN A 120 -8.62 -16.29 -4.47
CA GLN A 120 -8.33 -17.67 -4.07
C GLN A 120 -8.66 -18.65 -5.19
N GLY A 121 -9.82 -18.51 -5.85
CA GLY A 121 -10.22 -19.35 -6.99
C GLY A 121 -9.28 -19.26 -8.19
N LEU A 122 -8.46 -18.21 -8.32
CA LEU A 122 -7.41 -18.08 -9.33
C LEU A 122 -6.09 -18.75 -8.92
N GLY A 123 -5.98 -19.28 -7.70
CA GLY A 123 -4.77 -19.95 -7.20
C GLY A 123 -3.66 -18.99 -6.75
N VAL A 124 -4.00 -17.78 -6.31
CA VAL A 124 -3.03 -16.86 -5.71
C VAL A 124 -2.52 -17.37 -4.35
N ASP A 125 -1.37 -16.88 -3.89
CA ASP A 125 -0.69 -17.40 -2.69
C ASP A 125 -1.19 -16.76 -1.39
N ALA A 126 -1.70 -15.54 -1.44
CA ALA A 126 -2.26 -14.79 -0.31
C ALA A 126 -3.09 -13.61 -0.85
N VAL A 127 -3.79 -12.90 0.02
CA VAL A 127 -4.45 -11.62 -0.33
C VAL A 127 -4.06 -10.54 0.68
N VAL A 128 -3.99 -9.29 0.19
CA VAL A 128 -3.98 -8.11 1.06
C VAL A 128 -5.41 -7.58 1.14
N ALA A 129 -6.05 -7.72 2.29
CA ALA A 129 -7.37 -7.14 2.54
C ALA A 129 -7.19 -5.69 3.00
N GLU A 130 -7.58 -4.73 2.14
CA GLU A 130 -7.34 -3.31 2.37
C GLU A 130 -8.62 -2.57 2.72
N GLY A 131 -8.65 -2.03 3.94
CA GLY A 131 -9.76 -1.21 4.44
C GLY A 131 -9.72 0.23 3.95
N ALA A 132 -10.87 0.89 4.04
CA ALA A 132 -11.10 2.25 3.56
C ALA A 132 -10.26 3.33 4.28
N GLU A 133 -9.61 3.01 5.40
CA GLU A 133 -8.69 3.91 6.12
C GLU A 133 -7.36 4.09 5.39
N SER A 134 -7.09 3.31 4.34
CA SER A 134 -5.86 3.42 3.54
C SER A 134 -5.75 4.76 2.81
N GLY A 135 -4.55 5.11 2.38
CA GLY A 135 -4.29 6.21 1.45
C GLY A 135 -4.32 5.76 0.00
N GLY A 136 -4.62 6.67 -0.93
CA GLY A 136 -4.75 6.33 -2.34
C GLY A 136 -6.14 5.80 -2.67
N HIS A 137 -6.25 4.87 -3.60
CA HIS A 137 -7.54 4.28 -3.96
C HIS A 137 -8.12 3.49 -2.79
N VAL A 138 -9.36 3.72 -2.47
CA VAL A 138 -10.03 3.11 -1.32
C VAL A 138 -11.32 2.38 -1.70
N GLY A 139 -11.59 1.27 -1.00
CA GLY A 139 -12.88 0.61 -1.01
C GLY A 139 -13.89 1.27 -0.07
N GLU A 140 -14.95 0.54 0.26
CA GLU A 140 -16.02 1.03 1.14
C GLU A 140 -15.91 0.46 2.56
N LEU A 141 -15.44 -0.79 2.70
CA LEU A 141 -15.35 -1.45 4.00
C LEU A 141 -14.13 -0.97 4.79
N HIS A 142 -14.33 -0.73 6.07
CA HIS A 142 -13.27 -0.41 7.01
C HIS A 142 -12.52 -1.66 7.48
N THR A 143 -11.27 -1.51 7.89
CA THR A 143 -10.34 -2.59 8.24
C THR A 143 -10.89 -3.49 9.35
N MET A 144 -11.46 -2.92 10.42
CA MET A 144 -11.97 -3.68 11.57
C MET A 144 -13.04 -4.73 11.18
N PRO A 145 -14.09 -4.44 10.38
CA PRO A 145 -15.05 -5.45 9.94
C PRO A 145 -14.58 -6.24 8.69
N LEU A 146 -13.67 -5.69 7.87
CA LEU A 146 -13.22 -6.37 6.64
C LEU A 146 -12.35 -7.58 6.95
N ILE A 147 -11.35 -7.42 7.82
CA ILE A 147 -10.34 -8.45 8.04
C ILE A 147 -10.94 -9.76 8.52
N PRO A 148 -11.73 -9.83 9.61
CA PRO A 148 -12.27 -11.10 10.08
C PRO A 148 -13.20 -11.76 9.06
N GLN A 149 -13.98 -10.97 8.30
CA GLN A 149 -14.85 -11.52 7.25
C GLN A 149 -14.06 -12.15 6.10
N VAL A 150 -12.92 -11.57 5.74
CA VAL A 150 -12.04 -12.15 4.71
C VAL A 150 -11.33 -13.39 5.27
N VAL A 151 -10.79 -13.32 6.49
CA VAL A 151 -10.13 -14.46 7.16
C VAL A 151 -11.06 -15.67 7.27
N ASP A 152 -12.31 -15.45 7.65
CA ASP A 152 -13.30 -16.54 7.79
C ASP A 152 -13.73 -17.13 6.44
N ALA A 153 -13.52 -16.41 5.34
CA ALA A 153 -14.02 -16.81 4.02
C ALA A 153 -12.99 -17.52 3.14
N VAL A 154 -11.69 -17.35 3.37
CA VAL A 154 -10.64 -17.90 2.52
C VAL A 154 -9.69 -18.82 3.30
N ASP A 155 -9.09 -19.79 2.60
CA ASP A 155 -8.11 -20.74 3.18
C ASP A 155 -6.66 -20.28 2.96
N ILE A 156 -6.45 -19.18 2.24
CA ILE A 156 -5.13 -18.60 1.96
C ILE A 156 -4.80 -17.49 2.96
N PRO A 157 -3.50 -17.22 3.24
CA PRO A 157 -3.07 -16.17 4.13
C PRO A 157 -3.68 -14.81 3.79
N VAL A 158 -4.11 -14.09 4.84
CA VAL A 158 -4.66 -12.73 4.73
C VAL A 158 -3.69 -11.73 5.38
N VAL A 159 -3.30 -10.71 4.64
CA VAL A 159 -2.51 -9.58 5.11
C VAL A 159 -3.45 -8.39 5.30
N ALA A 160 -3.49 -7.79 6.49
CA ALA A 160 -4.35 -6.63 6.75
C ALA A 160 -3.68 -5.33 6.28
N ALA A 161 -4.45 -4.46 5.63
CA ALA A 161 -4.01 -3.13 5.22
C ALA A 161 -5.08 -2.08 5.50
N GLY A 162 -4.67 -0.82 5.63
CA GLY A 162 -5.54 0.31 5.97
C GLY A 162 -5.51 0.62 7.48
N GLY A 163 -5.15 1.85 7.84
CA GLY A 163 -5.13 2.34 9.21
C GLY A 163 -3.96 1.87 10.09
N VAL A 164 -3.18 0.89 9.68
CA VAL A 164 -2.02 0.39 10.44
C VAL A 164 -0.85 1.36 10.37
N CYS A 165 -0.33 1.78 11.53
CA CYS A 165 0.72 2.81 11.63
C CYS A 165 1.75 2.54 12.73
N ASP A 166 1.38 1.79 13.77
CA ASP A 166 2.24 1.41 14.90
C ASP A 166 1.93 -0.02 15.38
N GLY A 167 2.65 -0.50 16.38
CA GLY A 167 2.48 -1.84 16.90
C GLY A 167 1.07 -2.15 17.45
N ARG A 168 0.30 -1.14 17.87
CA ARG A 168 -1.10 -1.34 18.29
C ARG A 168 -1.97 -1.80 17.12
N GLY A 169 -1.77 -1.18 15.95
CA GLY A 169 -2.46 -1.56 14.72
C GLY A 169 -2.04 -2.95 14.23
N VAL A 170 -0.75 -3.29 14.36
CA VAL A 170 -0.24 -4.63 14.04
C VAL A 170 -0.87 -5.67 14.96
N ALA A 171 -0.83 -5.47 16.28
CA ALA A 171 -1.45 -6.38 17.25
C ALA A 171 -2.95 -6.57 16.98
N ALA A 172 -3.68 -5.49 16.70
CA ALA A 172 -5.10 -5.54 16.37
C ALA A 172 -5.36 -6.38 15.10
N ALA A 173 -4.59 -6.17 14.03
CA ALA A 173 -4.71 -6.94 12.80
C ALA A 173 -4.49 -8.45 13.01
N LEU A 174 -3.46 -8.82 13.79
CA LEU A 174 -3.19 -10.22 14.15
C LEU A 174 -4.33 -10.82 14.98
N MET A 175 -4.90 -10.06 15.93
CA MET A 175 -6.06 -10.49 16.73
C MET A 175 -7.35 -10.65 15.90
N LEU A 176 -7.46 -9.96 14.78
CA LEU A 176 -8.53 -10.13 13.81
C LEU A 176 -8.32 -11.34 12.87
N GLY A 177 -7.20 -12.07 13.03
CA GLY A 177 -6.88 -13.28 12.27
C GLY A 177 -5.96 -13.06 11.06
N ALA A 178 -5.49 -11.85 10.80
CA ALA A 178 -4.51 -11.62 9.75
C ALA A 178 -3.16 -12.27 10.10
N GLU A 179 -2.40 -12.74 9.09
CA GLU A 179 -1.06 -13.31 9.25
C GLU A 179 0.06 -12.28 9.10
N GLY A 180 -0.28 -11.05 8.76
CA GLY A 180 0.66 -9.93 8.62
C GLY A 180 -0.06 -8.64 8.28
N VAL A 181 0.72 -7.59 8.08
CA VAL A 181 0.20 -6.26 7.75
C VAL A 181 0.91 -5.65 6.55
N GLN A 182 0.16 -4.89 5.74
CA GLN A 182 0.73 -3.99 4.74
C GLN A 182 0.58 -2.54 5.23
N VAL A 183 1.69 -1.81 5.24
CA VAL A 183 1.79 -0.45 5.76
C VAL A 183 2.26 0.49 4.66
N GLY A 184 1.53 1.59 4.43
CA GLY A 184 1.91 2.61 3.44
C GLY A 184 2.32 3.92 4.11
N THR A 185 1.37 4.62 4.70
CA THR A 185 1.50 5.99 5.19
C THR A 185 2.69 6.20 6.14
N ARG A 186 2.97 5.23 7.02
CA ARG A 186 4.10 5.29 7.94
C ARG A 186 5.45 5.32 7.21
N PHE A 187 5.57 4.61 6.08
CA PHE A 187 6.79 4.58 5.28
C PHE A 187 6.98 5.83 4.39
N LEU A 188 5.97 6.69 4.22
CA LEU A 188 6.13 7.97 3.52
C LEU A 188 7.16 8.89 4.18
N VAL A 189 7.36 8.74 5.49
CA VAL A 189 8.34 9.51 6.25
C VAL A 189 9.62 8.72 6.57
N ALA A 190 9.80 7.55 5.97
CA ALA A 190 11.09 6.86 6.07
C ALA A 190 12.21 7.72 5.49
N GLU A 191 13.40 7.67 6.08
CA GLU A 191 14.58 8.40 5.57
C GLU A 191 14.87 8.01 4.12
N GLU A 192 14.75 6.72 3.81
CA GLU A 192 15.00 6.14 2.49
C GLU A 192 13.88 6.36 1.47
N CYS A 193 12.75 6.93 1.89
CA CYS A 193 11.66 7.31 0.99
C CYS A 193 12.01 8.63 0.29
N ASN A 194 12.20 8.58 -1.03
CA ASN A 194 12.62 9.71 -1.87
C ASN A 194 11.46 10.63 -2.30
N VAL A 195 10.39 10.69 -1.51
CA VAL A 195 9.30 11.63 -1.74
C VAL A 195 9.74 13.05 -1.37
N HIS A 196 9.19 14.06 -2.07
CA HIS A 196 9.52 15.47 -1.82
C HIS A 196 9.31 15.86 -0.35
N SER A 197 10.19 16.71 0.22
CA SER A 197 10.16 17.09 1.65
C SER A 197 8.82 17.65 2.10
N VAL A 198 8.18 18.46 1.27
CA VAL A 198 6.82 19.00 1.51
C VAL A 198 5.79 17.88 1.79
N TYR A 199 5.94 16.72 1.13
CA TYR A 199 5.05 15.58 1.40
C TYR A 199 5.26 15.07 2.82
N LYS A 200 6.53 14.84 3.22
CA LYS A 200 6.86 14.41 4.60
C LYS A 200 6.36 15.43 5.63
N GLU A 201 6.58 16.70 5.41
CA GLU A 201 6.11 17.79 6.30
C GLU A 201 4.58 17.75 6.47
N LYS A 202 3.83 17.59 5.38
CA LYS A 202 2.36 17.49 5.46
C LYS A 202 1.89 16.28 6.26
N ILE A 203 2.58 15.14 6.15
CA ILE A 203 2.28 13.96 6.96
C ILE A 203 2.57 14.25 8.45
N LEU A 204 3.76 14.79 8.77
CA LEU A 204 4.17 15.07 10.15
C LEU A 204 3.25 16.08 10.87
N ASN A 205 2.66 17.01 10.10
CA ASN A 205 1.72 18.01 10.60
C ASN A 205 0.25 17.54 10.56
N ALA A 206 -0.02 16.30 10.10
CA ALA A 206 -1.37 15.78 10.06
C ALA A 206 -1.96 15.54 11.45
N THR A 207 -3.28 15.69 11.53
CA THR A 207 -4.11 15.37 12.68
C THR A 207 -5.08 14.23 12.33
N ASP A 208 -5.90 13.82 13.27
CA ASP A 208 -6.93 12.79 13.13
C ASP A 208 -7.96 13.09 12.01
N ILE A 209 -8.24 14.37 11.75
CA ILE A 209 -9.21 14.81 10.74
C ILE A 209 -8.57 15.32 9.44
N SER A 210 -7.28 15.07 9.21
CA SER A 210 -6.54 15.68 8.10
C SER A 210 -6.76 15.02 6.73
N THR A 211 -7.53 13.95 6.63
CA THR A 211 -7.79 13.28 5.33
C THR A 211 -9.17 13.55 4.77
N ILE A 212 -9.32 13.38 3.46
CA ILE A 212 -10.57 13.48 2.72
C ILE A 212 -10.57 12.46 1.59
N VAL A 213 -11.74 11.90 1.26
CA VAL A 213 -11.93 11.06 0.07
C VAL A 213 -12.58 11.89 -1.02
N THR A 214 -11.99 11.88 -2.20
CA THR A 214 -12.51 12.54 -3.42
C THR A 214 -12.56 11.52 -4.56
N GLY A 215 -13.27 11.84 -5.64
CA GLY A 215 -13.37 10.96 -6.81
C GLY A 215 -14.45 9.88 -6.72
N LYS A 216 -15.31 9.89 -5.70
CA LYS A 216 -16.41 8.92 -5.55
C LYS A 216 -17.40 9.00 -6.72
N ARG A 217 -17.78 10.21 -7.12
CA ARG A 217 -18.75 10.44 -8.21
C ARG A 217 -18.24 9.95 -9.57
N VAL A 218 -16.94 9.95 -9.77
CA VAL A 218 -16.31 9.50 -11.02
C VAL A 218 -15.82 8.04 -10.95
N GLY A 219 -16.16 7.30 -9.89
CA GLY A 219 -15.83 5.88 -9.74
C GLY A 219 -14.39 5.59 -9.35
N HIS A 220 -13.62 6.60 -8.95
CA HIS A 220 -12.22 6.50 -8.54
C HIS A 220 -11.98 7.14 -7.16
N PRO A 221 -12.57 6.58 -6.07
CA PRO A 221 -12.42 7.16 -4.74
C PRO A 221 -10.96 7.09 -4.29
N VAL A 222 -10.41 8.25 -3.89
CA VAL A 222 -9.03 8.40 -3.44
C VAL A 222 -8.99 9.14 -2.12
N ARG A 223 -8.30 8.59 -1.10
CA ARG A 223 -8.01 9.29 0.14
C ARG A 223 -6.68 10.03 0.06
N SER A 224 -6.72 11.32 0.38
CA SER A 224 -5.54 12.18 0.47
C SER A 224 -5.64 13.13 1.65
N LEU A 225 -4.55 13.84 1.96
CA LEU A 225 -4.58 14.94 2.93
C LEU A 225 -5.45 16.09 2.43
N LYS A 226 -6.15 16.75 3.36
CA LYS A 226 -6.89 17.98 3.11
C LYS A 226 -5.94 19.11 2.74
N THR A 227 -5.94 19.51 1.49
CA THR A 227 -5.20 20.65 0.93
C THR A 227 -6.18 21.57 0.21
N PRO A 228 -5.78 22.79 -0.19
CA PRO A 228 -6.61 23.63 -1.07
C PRO A 228 -7.04 22.86 -2.32
N PHE A 229 -6.14 22.10 -2.93
CA PHE A 229 -6.43 21.24 -4.10
C PHE A 229 -7.52 20.20 -3.81
N SER A 230 -7.36 19.36 -2.78
CA SER A 230 -8.33 18.31 -2.49
C SER A 230 -9.70 18.87 -2.06
N LYS A 231 -9.73 20.03 -1.38
CA LYS A 231 -10.97 20.74 -1.06
C LYS A 231 -11.66 21.29 -2.31
N SER A 232 -10.89 21.85 -3.26
CA SER A 232 -11.43 22.32 -4.55
C SER A 232 -11.99 21.16 -5.37
N LEU A 233 -11.27 20.03 -5.42
CA LEU A 233 -11.74 18.82 -6.10
C LEU A 233 -13.04 18.28 -5.46
N ALA A 234 -13.10 18.23 -4.13
CA ALA A 234 -14.33 17.82 -3.41
C ALA A 234 -15.49 18.76 -3.66
N LYS A 235 -15.23 20.09 -3.72
CA LYS A 235 -16.28 21.07 -4.05
C LYS A 235 -16.80 20.87 -5.46
N MET A 236 -15.91 20.70 -6.43
CA MET A 236 -16.25 20.44 -7.83
C MET A 236 -17.04 19.13 -7.98
N GLU A 237 -16.60 18.05 -7.34
CA GLU A 237 -17.28 16.75 -7.35
C GLU A 237 -18.70 16.82 -6.80
N ASN A 238 -18.95 17.62 -5.76
CA ASN A 238 -20.26 17.75 -5.13
C ASN A 238 -21.18 18.78 -5.83
N ASP A 239 -20.69 19.52 -6.80
CA ASP A 239 -21.51 20.40 -7.62
C ASP A 239 -22.24 19.58 -8.70
N PRO A 240 -23.62 19.56 -8.69
CA PRO A 240 -24.39 18.86 -9.70
C PRO A 240 -24.12 19.33 -11.13
N ALA A 241 -23.69 20.58 -11.30
CA ALA A 241 -23.42 21.19 -12.60
C ALA A 241 -22.03 20.81 -13.17
N SER A 242 -21.14 20.24 -12.34
CA SER A 242 -19.80 19.87 -12.78
C SER A 242 -19.81 18.66 -13.70
N ASN A 243 -19.01 18.74 -14.77
CA ASN A 243 -18.77 17.63 -15.67
C ASN A 243 -17.87 16.56 -15.00
N PRO A 244 -18.29 15.27 -14.91
CA PRO A 244 -17.46 14.19 -14.36
C PRO A 244 -16.09 14.05 -15.02
N GLU A 245 -15.97 14.31 -16.32
CA GLU A 245 -14.68 14.25 -17.04
C GLU A 245 -13.69 15.33 -16.57
N GLU A 246 -14.20 16.54 -16.27
CA GLU A 246 -13.38 17.63 -15.72
C GLU A 246 -12.91 17.31 -14.29
N VAL A 247 -13.79 16.72 -13.49
CA VAL A 247 -13.44 16.25 -12.13
C VAL A 247 -12.32 15.20 -12.20
N PHE A 248 -12.44 14.24 -13.12
CA PHE A 248 -11.40 13.21 -13.34
C PHE A 248 -10.11 13.83 -13.84
N ALA A 249 -10.17 14.71 -14.83
CA ALA A 249 -9.01 15.38 -15.42
C ALA A 249 -8.24 16.24 -14.40
N MET A 250 -8.94 16.89 -13.47
CA MET A 250 -8.32 17.66 -12.38
C MET A 250 -7.44 16.76 -11.49
N GLY A 251 -7.85 15.51 -11.25
CA GLY A 251 -7.09 14.52 -10.47
C GLY A 251 -5.86 13.95 -11.21
N ALA A 252 -5.84 14.01 -12.55
CA ALA A 252 -4.80 13.41 -13.35
C ALA A 252 -3.40 13.99 -13.04
N GLY A 253 -2.44 13.11 -12.78
CA GLY A 253 -1.05 13.49 -12.46
C GLY A 253 -0.85 14.20 -11.11
N ALA A 254 -1.91 14.43 -10.33
CA ALA A 254 -1.84 15.19 -9.07
C ALA A 254 -0.95 14.48 -8.03
N LEU A 255 -0.93 13.15 -7.98
CA LEU A 255 -0.02 12.43 -7.10
C LEU A 255 1.45 12.63 -7.50
N ARG A 256 1.76 12.58 -8.80
CA ARG A 256 3.12 12.83 -9.28
C ARG A 256 3.61 14.22 -8.86
N ARG A 257 2.78 15.25 -9.06
CA ARG A 257 3.09 16.63 -8.64
C ARG A 257 3.37 16.72 -7.13
N ALA A 258 2.56 16.04 -6.31
CA ALA A 258 2.81 15.98 -4.87
C ALA A 258 4.12 15.26 -4.53
N ALA A 259 4.33 14.07 -5.10
CA ALA A 259 5.42 13.18 -4.73
C ALA A 259 6.80 13.67 -5.22
N ARG A 260 6.85 14.28 -6.40
CA ARG A 260 8.10 14.65 -7.07
C ARG A 260 8.42 16.14 -7.01
N GLU A 261 7.39 16.99 -6.96
CA GLU A 261 7.53 18.43 -7.10
C GLU A 261 7.12 19.18 -5.81
N GLY A 262 6.42 18.51 -4.88
CA GLY A 262 5.90 19.17 -3.67
C GLY A 262 4.85 20.24 -3.96
N ASP A 263 4.22 20.17 -5.15
CA ASP A 263 3.29 21.18 -5.66
C ASP A 263 2.03 21.29 -4.77
N ALA A 264 1.64 22.52 -4.47
CA ALA A 264 0.41 22.85 -3.74
C ALA A 264 -0.85 22.28 -4.40
N ASN A 265 -0.84 22.10 -5.73
CA ASN A 265 -1.90 21.48 -6.53
C ASN A 265 -1.72 19.96 -6.68
N GLY A 266 -0.92 19.35 -5.83
CA GLY A 266 -0.72 17.92 -5.77
C GLY A 266 -1.73 17.20 -4.87
N SER A 267 -1.99 15.93 -5.16
CA SER A 267 -2.73 15.01 -4.30
C SER A 267 -1.77 14.28 -3.37
N TYR A 268 -1.77 14.63 -2.09
CA TYR A 268 -0.94 14.03 -1.05
C TYR A 268 -1.66 12.83 -0.46
N MET A 269 -1.59 11.68 -1.14
CA MET A 269 -2.28 10.46 -0.73
C MET A 269 -1.73 9.94 0.59
N ALA A 270 -2.61 9.77 1.59
CA ALA A 270 -2.28 9.27 2.91
C ALA A 270 -3.52 8.69 3.58
N GLY A 271 -3.33 7.64 4.38
CA GLY A 271 -4.39 7.03 5.18
C GLY A 271 -4.78 7.86 6.40
N GLU A 272 -5.87 7.48 7.05
CA GLU A 272 -6.38 8.14 8.25
C GLU A 272 -5.37 8.14 9.39
N CYS A 273 -4.50 7.13 9.44
CA CYS A 273 -3.43 7.04 10.42
C CYS A 273 -2.31 8.11 10.27
N ALA A 274 -2.38 8.99 9.27
CA ALA A 274 -1.40 10.07 9.09
C ALA A 274 -1.22 10.92 10.35
N GLY A 275 -2.32 11.16 11.10
CA GLY A 275 -2.28 11.89 12.36
C GLY A 275 -1.43 11.26 13.46
N MET A 276 -1.09 9.98 13.33
CA MET A 276 -0.23 9.24 14.27
C MET A 276 1.25 9.32 13.91
N VAL A 277 1.60 9.72 12.69
CA VAL A 277 2.98 9.81 12.19
C VAL A 277 3.61 11.13 12.64
N LYS A 278 4.68 11.08 13.46
CA LYS A 278 5.20 12.28 14.12
C LYS A 278 6.68 12.54 13.90
N ARG A 279 7.42 11.63 13.26
CA ARG A 279 8.87 11.75 13.07
C ARG A 279 9.32 11.05 11.79
N VAL A 280 10.43 11.54 11.22
CA VAL A 280 11.20 10.88 10.16
C VAL A 280 12.13 9.89 10.83
N GLU A 281 12.21 8.67 10.30
CA GLU A 281 13.03 7.60 10.87
C GLU A 281 13.55 6.69 9.75
N PRO A 282 14.67 5.97 9.96
CA PRO A 282 15.07 4.89 9.07
C PRO A 282 13.97 3.83 8.94
N ALA A 283 13.82 3.24 7.76
CA ALA A 283 12.86 2.15 7.53
C ALA A 283 13.04 1.00 8.53
N LYS A 284 14.30 0.73 8.94
CA LYS A 284 14.61 -0.26 9.97
C LYS A 284 13.92 0.07 11.30
N ALA A 285 14.02 1.30 11.78
CA ALA A 285 13.40 1.72 13.03
C ALA A 285 11.86 1.63 12.94
N ILE A 286 11.27 1.93 11.78
CA ILE A 286 9.84 1.78 11.55
C ILE A 286 9.41 0.32 11.65
N VAL A 287 10.14 -0.61 11.02
CA VAL A 287 9.84 -2.05 11.08
C VAL A 287 9.96 -2.57 12.51
N GLU A 288 11.03 -2.18 13.21
CA GLU A 288 11.25 -2.57 14.62
C GLU A 288 10.14 -2.02 15.54
N ASP A 289 9.74 -0.75 15.40
CA ASP A 289 8.65 -0.13 16.17
C ASP A 289 7.31 -0.86 15.96
N LEU A 290 7.01 -1.25 14.72
CA LEU A 290 5.81 -2.01 14.39
C LEU A 290 5.77 -3.37 15.10
N ILE A 291 6.87 -4.11 15.10
CA ILE A 291 6.93 -5.46 15.67
C ILE A 291 7.05 -5.42 17.18
N LEU A 292 8.06 -4.72 17.72
CA LEU A 292 8.27 -4.65 19.16
C LEU A 292 7.08 -3.99 19.89
N GLY A 293 6.48 -2.99 19.25
CA GLY A 293 5.25 -2.38 19.73
C GLY A 293 4.06 -3.35 19.78
N ALA A 294 3.94 -4.24 18.77
CA ALA A 294 2.90 -5.26 18.75
C ALA A 294 3.12 -6.31 19.85
N GLU A 295 4.34 -6.81 20.00
CA GLU A 295 4.72 -7.73 21.07
C GLU A 295 4.38 -7.16 22.45
N ALA A 296 4.78 -5.92 22.71
CA ALA A 296 4.48 -5.24 23.98
C ALA A 296 2.97 -5.10 24.28
N VAL A 297 2.14 -4.88 23.24
CA VAL A 297 0.67 -4.84 23.40
C VAL A 297 0.13 -6.22 23.76
N ILE A 298 0.57 -7.27 23.07
CA ILE A 298 0.13 -8.64 23.28
C ILE A 298 0.55 -9.13 24.69
N GLU A 299 1.80 -8.92 25.06
CA GLU A 299 2.33 -9.29 26.40
C GLU A 299 1.55 -8.61 27.52
N ARG A 300 1.28 -7.31 27.39
CA ARG A 300 0.48 -6.57 28.38
C ARG A 300 -0.94 -7.14 28.50
N PHE A 301 -1.57 -7.51 27.39
CA PHE A 301 -2.91 -8.13 27.41
C PHE A 301 -2.89 -9.49 28.11
N VAL A 302 -1.91 -10.35 27.80
CA VAL A 302 -1.76 -11.66 28.45
C VAL A 302 -1.52 -11.49 29.94
N ALA A 303 -0.64 -10.58 30.35
CA ALA A 303 -0.33 -10.32 31.78
C ALA A 303 -1.54 -9.81 32.59
N GLN A 304 -2.49 -9.12 31.96
CA GLN A 304 -3.73 -8.67 32.60
C GLN A 304 -4.73 -9.81 32.85
N LYS A 305 -4.71 -10.88 32.04
CA LYS A 305 -5.60 -12.05 32.23
C LYS A 305 -5.19 -13.00 33.34
N VAL A 306 -3.94 -12.91 33.82
CA VAL A 306 -3.37 -13.79 34.87
C VAL A 306 -3.59 -13.22 36.27
N LYS A 307 -4.19 -12.03 36.39
CA LYS A 307 -4.62 -11.43 37.66
C LYS A 307 -6.12 -11.64 37.85
#